data_bcb795a74a39c067ecf1d91776f9f54c
#
_entry.id   bcb795a74a39c067ecf1d91776f9f54c
#
_cell.length_a   1.000
_cell.length_b   1.000
_cell.length_c   1.000
_cell.angle_alpha   90.00
_cell.angle_beta   90.00
_cell.angle_gamma   90.00
#
_symmetry.space_group_name_H-M   'P 1'
#
loop_
_entity.id
_entity.type
_entity.pdbx_description
1 polymer ?
#
loop_
_entity_poly.entity_id
_entity_poly.type
_entity_poly.pdbx_seq_one_letter_code
_entity_poly.pdbx_strand_id
1 'polypeptide(L)'
;MALDFYGESEEALERAQSVFTAFAKMETRQTEYDRARMIYKYALERIPRSKSEGIYTSYTRFEKQFGNIKGVEDTVTQKRRLQYEEEIENSATPGNYDIWFDYARLEEESFRSLVEEGAPESLLVSARDKVRDVYERAVALVPPAEEKRLWRRYIFLWLRYALFEEQDVHDLDRAKEIYAAAVTIVPHRVFTFAKLWLAYAKFEIRRLDLPVARKILGTAVGLAPKHKLFSGYIELELALKEFDRVRKLYEKALEWDPSASSTWVKYAELEQNLYDLDRARGIYE
;
A
#
# COMPACT_ATOMS: atom_id res chain seq x y z
N MET A 1 16.65 31.49 -24.68
CA MET A 1 17.19 31.62 -26.07
C MET A 1 17.81 30.33 -26.60
N ALA A 2 18.86 29.72 -26.02
CA ALA A 2 19.41 28.48 -26.62
C ALA A 2 18.46 27.28 -26.54
N LEU A 3 17.61 27.24 -25.53
CA LEU A 3 16.67 26.15 -25.26
C LEU A 3 15.39 26.23 -26.07
N ASP A 4 14.96 27.42 -26.45
CA ASP A 4 13.81 27.63 -27.33
C ASP A 4 14.13 27.28 -28.78
N PHE A 5 15.42 27.10 -29.08
CA PHE A 5 15.93 26.78 -30.41
C PHE A 5 15.96 25.29 -30.74
N TYR A 6 16.03 24.44 -29.68
CA TYR A 6 16.02 22.99 -29.86
C TYR A 6 14.56 22.47 -29.84
N GLY A 7 14.02 22.29 -31.06
CA GLY A 7 12.70 21.72 -31.27
C GLY A 7 12.59 20.27 -30.74
N GLU A 8 11.40 19.68 -30.82
CA GLU A 8 11.02 18.38 -30.25
C GLU A 8 11.68 17.14 -30.93
N SER A 9 12.69 17.29 -31.78
CA SER A 9 13.36 16.14 -32.40
C SER A 9 14.30 15.42 -31.41
N GLU A 10 14.43 14.11 -31.55
CA GLU A 10 15.25 13.26 -30.65
C GLU A 10 16.71 13.71 -30.59
N GLU A 11 17.32 14.06 -31.72
CA GLU A 11 18.70 14.57 -31.79
C GLU A 11 18.85 15.95 -31.13
N ALA A 12 17.81 16.78 -31.17
CA ALA A 12 17.80 18.07 -30.51
C ALA A 12 17.76 17.95 -29.00
N LEU A 13 17.04 16.95 -28.47
CA LEU A 13 16.97 16.68 -27.04
C LEU A 13 18.28 16.15 -26.46
N GLU A 14 19.04 15.33 -27.22
CA GLU A 14 20.38 14.89 -26.82
C GLU A 14 21.36 16.06 -26.79
N ARG A 15 21.29 16.94 -27.75
CA ARG A 15 22.09 18.18 -27.78
C ARG A 15 21.71 19.12 -26.62
N ALA A 16 20.42 19.26 -26.34
CA ALA A 16 19.94 20.03 -25.21
C ALA A 16 20.48 19.48 -23.87
N GLN A 17 20.52 18.16 -23.68
CA GLN A 17 21.10 17.51 -22.51
C GLN A 17 22.57 17.89 -22.29
N SER A 18 23.37 17.87 -23.37
CA SER A 18 24.79 18.24 -23.30
C SER A 18 24.98 19.73 -22.97
N VAL A 19 24.13 20.61 -23.50
CA VAL A 19 24.14 22.05 -23.23
C VAL A 19 23.81 22.33 -21.75
N PHE A 20 22.75 21.71 -21.20
CA PHE A 20 22.42 21.88 -19.80
C PHE A 20 23.53 21.38 -18.85
N THR A 21 24.09 20.21 -19.16
CA THR A 21 25.21 19.67 -18.40
C THR A 21 26.44 20.56 -18.47
N ALA A 22 26.75 21.09 -19.61
CA ALA A 22 27.88 22.04 -19.80
C ALA A 22 27.64 23.35 -19.04
N PHE A 23 26.41 23.89 -19.11
CA PHE A 23 26.04 25.12 -18.41
C PHE A 23 26.11 24.92 -16.88
N ALA A 24 25.54 23.85 -16.35
CA ALA A 24 25.64 23.53 -14.92
C ALA A 24 27.10 23.36 -14.46
N LYS A 25 27.96 22.71 -15.26
CA LYS A 25 29.39 22.61 -15.00
C LYS A 25 30.10 23.96 -15.01
N MET A 26 29.70 24.86 -15.89
CA MET A 26 30.24 26.22 -15.92
C MET A 26 29.89 26.96 -14.64
N GLU A 27 28.63 26.98 -14.21
CA GLU A 27 28.20 27.61 -12.95
C GLU A 27 28.89 26.96 -11.74
N THR A 28 29.07 25.64 -11.76
CA THR A 28 29.82 24.92 -10.71
C THR A 28 31.27 25.41 -10.60
N ARG A 29 31.96 25.71 -11.73
CA ARG A 29 33.32 26.26 -11.74
C ARG A 29 33.38 27.69 -11.20
N GLN A 30 32.27 28.43 -11.32
CA GLN A 30 32.11 29.78 -10.78
C GLN A 30 31.71 29.77 -9.28
N THR A 31 31.63 28.57 -8.65
CA THR A 31 31.16 28.36 -7.28
C THR A 31 29.69 28.74 -7.05
N GLU A 32 28.92 28.95 -8.10
CA GLU A 32 27.49 29.27 -8.08
C GLU A 32 26.64 27.98 -8.01
N TYR A 33 26.75 27.28 -6.88
CA TYR A 33 26.15 25.94 -6.72
C TYR A 33 24.63 25.95 -6.79
N ASP A 34 23.98 26.99 -6.26
CA ASP A 34 22.53 27.10 -6.31
C ASP A 34 22.00 27.30 -7.73
N ARG A 35 22.73 28.06 -8.55
CA ARG A 35 22.41 28.21 -9.98
C ARG A 35 22.62 26.91 -10.73
N ALA A 36 23.72 26.22 -10.48
CA ALA A 36 23.98 24.91 -11.08
C ALA A 36 22.85 23.91 -10.75
N ARG A 37 22.37 23.90 -9.49
CA ARG A 37 21.25 23.08 -9.03
C ARG A 37 19.94 23.43 -9.76
N MET A 38 19.64 24.72 -9.90
CA MET A 38 18.46 25.17 -10.63
C MET A 38 18.51 24.75 -12.11
N ILE A 39 19.69 24.80 -12.74
CA ILE A 39 19.85 24.38 -14.15
C ILE A 39 19.56 22.87 -14.29
N TYR A 40 20.09 22.04 -13.38
CA TYR A 40 19.79 20.60 -13.40
C TYR A 40 18.30 20.32 -13.21
N LYS A 41 17.64 20.95 -12.23
CA LYS A 41 16.20 20.80 -11.99
C LYS A 41 15.38 21.23 -13.20
N TYR A 42 15.67 22.38 -13.77
CA TYR A 42 15.01 22.88 -14.97
C TYR A 42 15.19 21.95 -16.18
N ALA A 43 16.37 21.38 -16.35
CA ALA A 43 16.63 20.42 -17.41
C ALA A 43 15.79 19.15 -17.24
N LEU A 44 15.65 18.64 -16.00
CA LEU A 44 14.87 17.47 -15.69
C LEU A 44 13.35 17.67 -15.87
N GLU A 45 12.85 18.90 -15.75
CA GLU A 45 11.44 19.23 -16.02
C GLU A 45 11.13 19.29 -17.54
N ARG A 46 12.12 19.65 -18.37
CA ARG A 46 11.94 19.89 -19.79
C ARG A 46 12.29 18.71 -20.68
N ILE A 47 13.26 17.90 -20.27
CA ILE A 47 13.73 16.77 -21.08
C ILE A 47 12.86 15.55 -20.80
N PRO A 48 12.37 14.86 -21.84
CA PRO A 48 11.59 13.64 -21.69
C PRO A 48 12.29 12.61 -20.81
N ARG A 49 11.51 11.89 -20.02
CA ARG A 49 11.98 10.91 -19.02
C ARG A 49 12.93 9.88 -19.60
N SER A 50 12.62 9.33 -20.77
CA SER A 50 13.42 8.32 -21.48
C SER A 50 14.85 8.78 -21.83
N LYS A 51 15.11 10.11 -21.85
CA LYS A 51 16.41 10.68 -22.22
C LYS A 51 17.10 11.49 -21.11
N SER A 52 16.58 11.46 -19.90
CA SER A 52 17.07 12.26 -18.77
C SER A 52 18.15 11.57 -17.92
N GLU A 53 18.47 10.29 -18.17
CA GLU A 53 19.39 9.49 -17.36
C GLU A 53 20.79 10.13 -17.21
N GLY A 54 21.35 10.68 -18.28
CA GLY A 54 22.66 11.34 -18.26
C GLY A 54 22.67 12.61 -17.40
N ILE A 55 21.56 13.36 -17.39
CA ILE A 55 21.41 14.54 -16.51
C ILE A 55 21.29 14.10 -15.07
N TYR A 56 20.48 13.09 -14.73
CA TYR A 56 20.39 12.55 -13.38
C TYR A 56 21.75 12.07 -12.86
N THR A 57 22.51 11.38 -13.70
CA THR A 57 23.85 10.92 -13.33
C THR A 57 24.81 12.10 -13.04
N SER A 58 24.75 13.14 -13.89
CA SER A 58 25.55 14.36 -13.71
C SER A 58 25.12 15.15 -12.47
N TYR A 59 23.81 15.28 -12.27
CA TYR A 59 23.26 15.96 -11.11
C TYR A 59 23.55 15.23 -9.79
N THR A 60 23.41 13.91 -9.77
CA THR A 60 23.77 13.09 -8.59
C THR A 60 25.27 13.23 -8.26
N ARG A 61 26.13 13.26 -9.28
CA ARG A 61 27.57 13.50 -9.08
C ARG A 61 27.84 14.90 -8.52
N PHE A 62 27.14 15.91 -9.04
CA PHE A 62 27.23 17.27 -8.55
C PHE A 62 26.81 17.37 -7.08
N GLU A 63 25.63 16.82 -6.71
CA GLU A 63 25.14 16.84 -5.31
C GLU A 63 26.06 16.05 -4.35
N LYS A 64 26.67 14.95 -4.80
CA LYS A 64 27.67 14.22 -4.01
C LYS A 64 28.94 15.03 -3.75
N GLN A 65 29.30 15.91 -4.64
CA GLN A 65 30.55 16.66 -4.57
C GLN A 65 30.38 18.05 -3.91
N PHE A 66 29.27 18.71 -4.14
CA PHE A 66 29.02 20.10 -3.75
C PHE A 66 27.71 20.31 -2.98
N GLY A 67 26.86 19.29 -2.90
CA GLY A 67 25.59 19.34 -2.20
C GLY A 67 25.68 18.89 -0.75
N ASN A 68 24.51 18.84 -0.12
CA ASN A 68 24.30 18.24 1.18
C ASN A 68 23.72 16.82 1.03
N ILE A 69 23.70 16.04 2.12
CA ILE A 69 23.17 14.68 2.14
C ILE A 69 21.74 14.65 1.63
N LYS A 70 20.92 15.62 2.02
CA LYS A 70 19.50 15.74 1.59
C LYS A 70 19.35 15.94 0.08
N GLY A 71 20.17 16.78 -0.54
CA GLY A 71 20.13 16.98 -2.01
C GLY A 71 20.52 15.71 -2.78
N VAL A 72 21.42 14.90 -2.23
CA VAL A 72 21.76 13.58 -2.80
C VAL A 72 20.60 12.61 -2.69
N GLU A 73 19.94 12.55 -1.52
CA GLU A 73 18.79 11.67 -1.26
C GLU A 73 17.61 12.04 -2.17
N ASP A 74 17.29 13.33 -2.28
CA ASP A 74 16.24 13.81 -3.20
C ASP A 74 16.51 13.40 -4.64
N THR A 75 17.75 13.53 -5.11
CA THR A 75 18.12 13.16 -6.48
C THR A 75 18.03 11.66 -6.71
N VAL A 76 18.46 10.85 -5.75
CA VAL A 76 18.35 9.38 -5.81
C VAL A 76 16.88 8.95 -5.80
N THR A 77 16.06 9.57 -4.98
CA THR A 77 14.62 9.29 -4.90
C THR A 77 13.93 9.63 -6.23
N GLN A 78 14.22 10.78 -6.82
CA GLN A 78 13.70 11.16 -8.15
C GLN A 78 14.13 10.16 -9.23
N LYS A 79 15.38 9.71 -9.24
CA LYS A 79 15.87 8.70 -10.19
C LYS A 79 15.11 7.37 -10.02
N ARG A 80 14.87 6.93 -8.79
CA ARG A 80 14.10 5.71 -8.51
C ARG A 80 12.65 5.81 -8.98
N ARG A 81 12.00 6.96 -8.75
CA ARG A 81 10.66 7.22 -9.28
C ARG A 81 10.60 7.00 -10.79
N LEU A 82 11.57 7.55 -11.50
CA LEU A 82 11.66 7.42 -12.94
C LEU A 82 11.83 5.97 -13.38
N GLN A 83 12.69 5.22 -12.72
CA GLN A 83 12.90 3.80 -12.97
C GLN A 83 11.61 2.99 -12.78
N TYR A 84 10.85 3.25 -11.70
CA TYR A 84 9.58 2.57 -11.47
C TYR A 84 8.53 2.91 -12.54
N GLU A 85 8.44 4.17 -12.97
CA GLU A 85 7.53 4.55 -14.07
C GLU A 85 7.92 3.85 -15.38
N GLU A 86 9.20 3.80 -15.72
CA GLU A 86 9.69 3.07 -16.90
C GLU A 86 9.43 1.56 -16.81
N GLU A 87 9.64 0.96 -15.63
CA GLU A 87 9.35 -0.46 -15.39
C GLU A 87 7.85 -0.75 -15.52
N ILE A 88 6.98 0.15 -15.04
CA ILE A 88 5.53 0.02 -15.16
C ILE A 88 5.10 0.13 -16.63
N GLU A 89 5.63 1.11 -17.38
CA GLU A 89 5.33 1.29 -18.81
C GLU A 89 5.81 0.09 -19.64
N ASN A 90 6.98 -0.46 -19.34
CA ASN A 90 7.57 -1.59 -20.06
C ASN A 90 7.07 -2.96 -19.57
N SER A 91 6.28 -3.00 -18.47
CA SER A 91 5.79 -4.26 -17.90
C SER A 91 4.76 -4.92 -18.82
N ALA A 92 5.20 -5.91 -19.58
CA ALA A 92 4.35 -6.71 -20.47
C ALA A 92 3.39 -7.66 -19.72
N THR A 93 3.56 -7.83 -18.43
CA THR A 93 2.74 -8.72 -17.59
C THR A 93 1.79 -7.92 -16.72
N PRO A 94 0.47 -7.87 -17.05
CA PRO A 94 -0.53 -7.35 -16.15
C PRO A 94 -0.56 -8.24 -14.90
N GLY A 95 -0.10 -7.71 -13.77
CA GLY A 95 -0.10 -8.46 -12.50
C GLY A 95 1.25 -8.50 -11.76
N ASN A 96 2.26 -7.81 -12.24
CA ASN A 96 3.49 -7.61 -11.46
C ASN A 96 3.27 -6.50 -10.40
N TYR A 97 2.64 -6.89 -9.28
CA TYR A 97 2.39 -5.94 -8.19
C TYR A 97 3.65 -5.62 -7.36
N ASP A 98 4.76 -6.34 -7.53
CA ASP A 98 5.97 -6.13 -6.72
C ASP A 98 6.57 -4.75 -6.99
N ILE A 99 6.57 -4.28 -8.25
CA ILE A 99 7.01 -2.92 -8.63
C ILE A 99 6.16 -1.86 -7.89
N TRP A 100 4.85 -2.07 -7.83
CA TRP A 100 3.94 -1.14 -7.15
C TRP A 100 4.16 -1.11 -5.63
N PHE A 101 4.50 -2.26 -5.01
CA PHE A 101 4.87 -2.31 -3.61
C PHE A 101 6.14 -1.50 -3.30
N ASP A 102 7.15 -1.64 -4.16
CA ASP A 102 8.42 -0.93 -3.98
C ASP A 102 8.26 0.57 -4.26
N TYR A 103 7.46 0.94 -5.26
CA TYR A 103 7.16 2.33 -5.56
C TYR A 103 6.34 2.99 -4.44
N ALA A 104 5.26 2.35 -3.99
CA ALA A 104 4.47 2.86 -2.87
C ALA A 104 5.32 3.02 -1.60
N ARG A 105 6.21 2.06 -1.33
CA ARG A 105 7.14 2.13 -0.21
C ARG A 105 8.07 3.34 -0.29
N LEU A 106 8.60 3.63 -1.48
CA LEU A 106 9.45 4.79 -1.71
C LEU A 106 8.72 6.10 -1.39
N GLU A 107 7.47 6.23 -1.84
CA GLU A 107 6.66 7.42 -1.59
C GLU A 107 6.23 7.53 -0.11
N GLU A 108 5.87 6.41 0.54
CA GLU A 108 5.59 6.38 1.98
C GLU A 108 6.80 6.81 2.82
N GLU A 109 7.99 6.30 2.50
CA GLU A 109 9.23 6.68 3.18
C GLU A 109 9.52 8.18 2.99
N SER A 110 9.30 8.70 1.77
CA SER A 110 9.43 10.13 1.49
C SER A 110 8.43 10.98 2.29
N PHE A 111 7.18 10.52 2.40
CA PHE A 111 6.16 11.21 3.20
C PHE A 111 6.53 11.21 4.69
N ARG A 112 6.92 10.06 5.26
CA ARG A 112 7.31 9.94 6.68
C ARG A 112 8.50 10.82 7.01
N SER A 113 9.52 10.88 6.13
CA SER A 113 10.67 11.77 6.30
C SER A 113 10.26 13.23 6.39
N LEU A 114 9.32 13.67 5.54
CA LEU A 114 8.79 15.05 5.60
C LEU A 114 7.99 15.32 6.88
N VAL A 115 7.25 14.33 7.39
CA VAL A 115 6.55 14.44 8.68
C VAL A 115 7.55 14.57 9.83
N GLU A 116 8.59 13.73 9.86
CA GLU A 116 9.64 13.76 10.87
C GLU A 116 10.44 15.08 10.87
N GLU A 117 10.66 15.66 9.69
CA GLU A 117 11.31 16.96 9.53
C GLU A 117 10.42 18.15 9.91
N GLY A 118 9.14 17.94 10.15
CA GLY A 118 8.18 19.01 10.42
C GLY A 118 7.96 19.92 9.21
N ALA A 119 7.91 19.35 8.02
CA ALA A 119 7.72 20.09 6.77
C ALA A 119 6.40 20.86 6.74
N PRO A 120 6.31 21.96 5.98
CA PRO A 120 5.07 22.72 5.82
C PRO A 120 3.93 21.85 5.31
N GLU A 121 2.69 22.13 5.75
CA GLU A 121 1.49 21.37 5.39
C GLU A 121 1.30 21.23 3.87
N SER A 122 1.65 22.25 3.10
CA SER A 122 1.57 22.21 1.63
C SER A 122 2.45 21.11 1.01
N LEU A 123 3.62 20.86 1.59
CA LEU A 123 4.51 19.80 1.14
C LEU A 123 4.01 18.42 1.59
N LEU A 124 3.47 18.32 2.80
CA LEU A 124 2.86 17.09 3.32
C LEU A 124 1.65 16.67 2.48
N VAL A 125 0.77 17.62 2.13
CA VAL A 125 -0.35 17.38 1.24
C VAL A 125 0.13 16.87 -0.12
N SER A 126 1.11 17.54 -0.74
CA SER A 126 1.66 17.12 -2.04
C SER A 126 2.31 15.72 -1.97
N ALA A 127 3.03 15.41 -0.90
CA ALA A 127 3.65 14.09 -0.72
C ALA A 127 2.59 13.01 -0.48
N ARG A 128 1.59 13.27 0.35
CA ARG A 128 0.45 12.38 0.58
C ARG A 128 -0.28 12.06 -0.73
N ASP A 129 -0.57 13.09 -1.53
CA ASP A 129 -1.29 12.92 -2.78
C ASP A 129 -0.48 12.08 -3.80
N LYS A 130 0.85 12.14 -3.76
CA LYS A 130 1.71 11.24 -4.56
C LYS A 130 1.60 9.78 -4.11
N VAL A 131 1.61 9.52 -2.80
CA VAL A 131 1.38 8.15 -2.28
C VAL A 131 0.03 7.63 -2.72
N ARG A 132 -1.02 8.45 -2.60
CA ARG A 132 -2.37 8.12 -3.05
C ARG A 132 -2.43 7.80 -4.53
N ASP A 133 -1.82 8.64 -5.38
CA ASP A 133 -1.77 8.41 -6.83
C ASP A 133 -1.15 7.04 -7.18
N VAL A 134 -0.02 6.70 -6.55
CA VAL A 134 0.63 5.40 -6.76
C VAL A 134 -0.29 4.25 -6.37
N TYR A 135 -0.94 4.33 -5.20
CA TYR A 135 -1.86 3.29 -4.76
C TYR A 135 -3.10 3.19 -5.65
N GLU A 136 -3.71 4.31 -6.02
CA GLU A 136 -4.91 4.34 -6.86
C GLU A 136 -4.65 3.76 -8.26
N ARG A 137 -3.51 4.10 -8.86
CA ARG A 137 -3.07 3.50 -10.12
C ARG A 137 -2.81 1.99 -9.99
N ALA A 138 -2.19 1.57 -8.89
CA ALA A 138 -1.90 0.17 -8.63
C ALA A 138 -3.18 -0.66 -8.42
N VAL A 139 -4.15 -0.15 -7.65
CA VAL A 139 -5.41 -0.86 -7.40
C VAL A 139 -6.38 -0.81 -8.58
N ALA A 140 -6.19 0.11 -9.53
CA ALA A 140 -6.94 0.11 -10.79
C ALA A 140 -6.62 -1.10 -11.68
N LEU A 141 -5.46 -1.74 -11.49
CA LEU A 141 -5.03 -2.93 -12.23
C LEU A 141 -5.59 -4.20 -11.59
N VAL A 142 -6.86 -4.48 -11.83
CA VAL A 142 -7.55 -5.65 -11.26
C VAL A 142 -7.05 -6.94 -11.92
N PRO A 143 -6.62 -7.97 -11.14
CA PRO A 143 -6.18 -9.23 -11.72
C PRO A 143 -7.33 -10.04 -12.30
N PRO A 144 -7.07 -10.96 -13.26
CA PRO A 144 -8.07 -11.88 -13.78
C PRO A 144 -8.73 -12.69 -12.66
N ALA A 145 -10.06 -12.89 -12.74
CA ALA A 145 -10.84 -13.54 -11.68
C ALA A 145 -10.41 -14.99 -11.37
N GLU A 146 -9.76 -15.66 -12.31
CA GLU A 146 -9.35 -17.06 -12.20
C GLU A 146 -8.00 -17.24 -11.49
N GLU A 147 -7.16 -16.22 -11.44
CA GLU A 147 -5.79 -16.30 -10.92
C GLU A 147 -5.67 -15.89 -9.44
N LYS A 148 -6.13 -16.76 -8.54
CA LYS A 148 -6.06 -16.53 -7.09
C LYS A 148 -4.68 -16.11 -6.56
N ARG A 149 -3.59 -16.52 -7.24
CA ARG A 149 -2.22 -16.18 -6.83
C ARG A 149 -1.97 -14.67 -6.94
N LEU A 150 -2.40 -14.03 -8.04
CA LEU A 150 -2.29 -12.60 -8.25
C LEU A 150 -3.17 -11.82 -7.27
N TRP A 151 -4.38 -12.31 -7.02
CA TRP A 151 -5.28 -11.72 -6.03
C TRP A 151 -4.70 -11.65 -4.62
N ARG A 152 -3.86 -12.61 -4.24
CA ARG A 152 -3.19 -12.55 -2.94
C ARG A 152 -2.29 -11.32 -2.83
N ARG A 153 -1.50 -11.00 -3.86
CA ARG A 153 -0.65 -9.81 -3.91
C ARG A 153 -1.49 -8.54 -3.96
N TYR A 154 -2.46 -8.50 -4.86
CA TYR A 154 -3.37 -7.39 -5.04
C TYR A 154 -4.10 -6.98 -3.75
N ILE A 155 -4.60 -7.94 -2.97
CA ILE A 155 -5.24 -7.67 -1.68
C ILE A 155 -4.27 -7.11 -0.65
N PHE A 156 -3.00 -7.54 -0.65
CA PHE A 156 -2.01 -6.94 0.22
C PHE A 156 -1.76 -5.47 -0.11
N LEU A 157 -1.87 -5.08 -1.38
CA LEU A 157 -1.76 -3.69 -1.81
C LEU A 157 -2.89 -2.84 -1.22
N TRP A 158 -4.14 -3.32 -1.31
CA TRP A 158 -5.29 -2.68 -0.66
C TRP A 158 -5.12 -2.54 0.85
N LEU A 159 -4.66 -3.60 1.51
CA LEU A 159 -4.42 -3.58 2.96
C LEU A 159 -3.34 -2.57 3.35
N ARG A 160 -2.28 -2.47 2.54
CA ARG A 160 -1.21 -1.52 2.79
C ARG A 160 -1.69 -0.08 2.58
N TYR A 161 -2.46 0.17 1.53
CA TYR A 161 -3.07 1.47 1.29
C TYR A 161 -3.98 1.90 2.45
N ALA A 162 -4.86 1.00 2.91
CA ALA A 162 -5.71 1.29 4.07
C ALA A 162 -4.91 1.59 5.35
N LEU A 163 -3.81 0.85 5.57
CA LEU A 163 -2.92 1.06 6.72
C LEU A 163 -2.17 2.40 6.64
N PHE A 164 -1.73 2.82 5.45
CA PHE A 164 -1.13 4.13 5.24
C PHE A 164 -2.10 5.25 5.62
N GLU A 165 -3.34 5.21 5.14
CA GLU A 165 -4.36 6.21 5.50
C GLU A 165 -4.71 6.18 7.00
N GLU A 166 -4.72 4.99 7.63
CA GLU A 166 -5.03 4.85 9.05
C GLU A 166 -3.88 5.32 9.95
N GLN A 167 -2.64 4.95 9.65
CA GLN A 167 -1.51 5.09 10.56
C GLN A 167 -0.63 6.31 10.26
N ASP A 168 -0.42 6.64 8.99
CA ASP A 168 0.48 7.72 8.59
C ASP A 168 -0.29 9.02 8.34
N VAL A 169 -1.45 8.96 7.69
CA VAL A 169 -2.28 10.14 7.36
C VAL A 169 -3.30 10.44 8.45
N HIS A 170 -3.76 9.42 9.18
CA HIS A 170 -4.84 9.48 10.17
C HIS A 170 -6.22 9.85 9.56
N ASP A 171 -6.43 9.57 8.27
CA ASP A 171 -7.71 9.74 7.57
C ASP A 171 -8.53 8.45 7.69
N LEU A 172 -9.24 8.32 8.81
CA LEU A 172 -10.00 7.12 9.15
C LEU A 172 -11.20 6.90 8.23
N ASP A 173 -11.79 7.96 7.68
CA ASP A 173 -12.93 7.83 6.79
C ASP A 173 -12.50 7.30 5.43
N ARG A 174 -11.40 7.82 4.89
CA ARG A 174 -10.80 7.30 3.67
C ARG A 174 -10.31 5.85 3.84
N ALA A 175 -9.68 5.52 4.96
CA ALA A 175 -9.28 4.15 5.27
C ALA A 175 -10.49 3.19 5.26
N LYS A 176 -11.63 3.60 5.81
CA LYS A 176 -12.89 2.86 5.76
C LYS A 176 -13.38 2.61 4.34
N GLU A 177 -13.37 3.64 3.51
CA GLU A 177 -13.77 3.54 2.09
C GLU A 177 -12.87 2.55 1.34
N ILE A 178 -11.56 2.59 1.57
CA ILE A 178 -10.59 1.67 0.97
C ILE A 178 -10.86 0.21 1.39
N TYR A 179 -11.10 -0.05 2.68
CA TYR A 179 -11.47 -1.39 3.14
C TYR A 179 -12.77 -1.88 2.52
N ALA A 180 -13.79 -1.02 2.44
CA ALA A 180 -15.07 -1.36 1.85
C ALA A 180 -14.95 -1.65 0.35
N ALA A 181 -14.19 -0.84 -0.39
CA ALA A 181 -13.90 -1.07 -1.81
C ALA A 181 -13.13 -2.39 -2.02
N ALA A 182 -12.10 -2.64 -1.21
CA ALA A 182 -11.31 -3.86 -1.27
C ALA A 182 -12.15 -5.13 -1.07
N VAL A 183 -13.11 -5.09 -0.15
CA VAL A 183 -14.03 -6.21 0.07
C VAL A 183 -14.99 -6.38 -1.11
N THR A 184 -15.47 -5.29 -1.70
CA THR A 184 -16.44 -5.34 -2.80
C THR A 184 -15.86 -5.89 -4.09
N ILE A 185 -14.57 -5.60 -4.38
CA ILE A 185 -13.92 -5.99 -5.64
C ILE A 185 -13.57 -7.49 -5.69
N VAL A 186 -13.43 -8.15 -4.54
CA VAL A 186 -13.06 -9.58 -4.48
C VAL A 186 -14.21 -10.46 -4.97
N PRO A 187 -13.96 -11.41 -5.90
CA PRO A 187 -14.99 -12.34 -6.38
C PRO A 187 -15.29 -13.44 -5.35
N HIS A 188 -16.01 -13.11 -4.26
CA HIS A 188 -16.26 -13.99 -3.11
C HIS A 188 -16.93 -15.33 -3.47
N ARG A 189 -17.61 -15.41 -4.60
CA ARG A 189 -18.21 -16.67 -5.11
C ARG A 189 -17.15 -17.67 -5.59
N VAL A 190 -15.99 -17.19 -6.05
CA VAL A 190 -14.88 -18.02 -6.53
C VAL A 190 -13.89 -18.28 -5.42
N PHE A 191 -13.49 -17.24 -4.73
CA PHE A 191 -12.59 -17.33 -3.58
C PHE A 191 -12.75 -16.10 -2.66
N THR A 192 -12.38 -16.25 -1.41
CA THR A 192 -12.32 -15.14 -0.45
C THR A 192 -11.03 -15.17 0.34
N PHE A 193 -10.70 -14.03 0.94
CA PHE A 193 -9.52 -13.84 1.78
C PHE A 193 -9.92 -13.44 3.20
N ALA A 194 -9.88 -14.41 4.10
CA ALA A 194 -10.21 -14.18 5.52
C ALA A 194 -9.39 -13.02 6.13
N LYS A 195 -8.13 -12.85 5.69
CA LYS A 195 -7.26 -11.78 6.18
C LYS A 195 -7.82 -10.38 5.89
N LEU A 196 -8.43 -10.17 4.72
CA LEU A 196 -9.03 -8.89 4.36
C LEU A 196 -10.22 -8.55 5.26
N TRP A 197 -11.15 -9.49 5.43
CA TRP A 197 -12.31 -9.33 6.29
C TRP A 197 -11.94 -9.08 7.76
N LEU A 198 -10.98 -9.86 8.27
CA LEU A 198 -10.49 -9.70 9.63
C LEU A 198 -9.74 -8.37 9.84
N ALA A 199 -8.98 -7.92 8.84
CA ALA A 199 -8.32 -6.62 8.91
C ALA A 199 -9.33 -5.47 8.95
N TYR A 200 -10.36 -5.53 8.09
CA TYR A 200 -11.43 -4.54 8.08
C TYR A 200 -12.21 -4.53 9.41
N ALA A 201 -12.58 -5.68 9.93
CA ALA A 201 -13.27 -5.75 11.22
C ALA A 201 -12.39 -5.22 12.38
N LYS A 202 -11.09 -5.55 12.40
CA LYS A 202 -10.15 -5.02 13.38
C LYS A 202 -9.98 -3.50 13.28
N PHE A 203 -10.02 -2.95 12.06
CA PHE A 203 -10.02 -1.50 11.85
C PHE A 203 -11.24 -0.84 12.51
N GLU A 204 -12.47 -1.36 12.29
CA GLU A 204 -13.68 -0.81 12.91
C GLU A 204 -13.67 -0.97 14.44
N ILE A 205 -13.03 -2.02 14.97
CA ILE A 205 -12.83 -2.16 16.42
C ILE A 205 -11.92 -1.04 16.96
N ARG A 206 -10.83 -0.73 16.25
CA ARG A 206 -9.96 0.39 16.64
C ARG A 206 -10.68 1.74 16.58
N ARG A 207 -11.67 1.88 15.69
CA ARG A 207 -12.59 3.03 15.65
C ARG A 207 -13.67 3.00 16.75
N LEU A 208 -13.70 1.97 17.58
CA LEU A 208 -14.71 1.74 18.59
C LEU A 208 -16.12 1.47 18.03
N ASP A 209 -16.23 1.07 16.77
CA ASP A 209 -17.50 0.72 16.11
C ASP A 209 -17.70 -0.80 16.06
N LEU A 210 -17.95 -1.39 17.22
CA LEU A 210 -18.19 -2.82 17.39
C LEU A 210 -19.40 -3.34 16.59
N PRO A 211 -20.56 -2.63 16.52
CA PRO A 211 -21.69 -3.05 15.71
C PRO A 211 -21.34 -3.27 14.24
N VAL A 212 -20.56 -2.35 13.66
CA VAL A 212 -20.11 -2.44 12.26
C VAL A 212 -19.12 -3.58 12.09
N ALA A 213 -18.16 -3.76 12.99
CA ALA A 213 -17.22 -4.88 12.95
C ALA A 213 -17.94 -6.25 12.97
N ARG A 214 -18.95 -6.40 13.83
CA ARG A 214 -19.80 -7.59 13.89
C ARG A 214 -20.59 -7.81 12.59
N LYS A 215 -21.12 -6.76 12.00
CA LYS A 215 -21.81 -6.82 10.70
C LYS A 215 -20.88 -7.30 9.59
N ILE A 216 -19.66 -6.76 9.53
CA ILE A 216 -18.64 -7.15 8.55
C ILE A 216 -18.32 -8.65 8.66
N LEU A 217 -18.02 -9.13 9.87
CA LEU A 217 -17.70 -10.54 10.11
C LEU A 217 -18.89 -11.47 9.88
N GLY A 218 -20.09 -11.05 10.26
CA GLY A 218 -21.31 -11.78 9.98
C GLY A 218 -21.56 -11.93 8.48
N THR A 219 -21.37 -10.86 7.72
CA THR A 219 -21.44 -10.86 6.25
C THR A 219 -20.38 -11.77 5.64
N ALA A 220 -19.15 -11.71 6.15
CA ALA A 220 -18.03 -12.54 5.68
C ALA A 220 -18.31 -14.04 5.85
N VAL A 221 -18.81 -14.44 7.01
CA VAL A 221 -19.19 -15.84 7.30
C VAL A 221 -20.37 -16.28 6.43
N GLY A 222 -21.36 -15.40 6.19
CA GLY A 222 -22.52 -15.72 5.37
C GLY A 222 -22.19 -15.85 3.86
N LEU A 223 -21.27 -15.02 3.35
CA LEU A 223 -20.91 -15.03 1.92
C LEU A 223 -19.93 -16.15 1.56
N ALA A 224 -18.93 -16.38 2.39
CA ALA A 224 -17.85 -17.32 2.10
C ALA A 224 -17.23 -17.87 3.38
N PRO A 225 -17.90 -18.82 4.04
CA PRO A 225 -17.46 -19.40 5.30
C PRO A 225 -16.09 -20.06 5.15
N LYS A 226 -15.23 -19.83 6.14
CA LYS A 226 -13.90 -20.45 6.28
C LYS A 226 -13.53 -20.59 7.74
N HIS A 227 -12.83 -21.67 8.10
CA HIS A 227 -12.35 -21.88 9.48
C HIS A 227 -11.63 -20.66 10.04
N LYS A 228 -10.79 -20.01 9.24
CA LYS A 228 -10.04 -18.82 9.68
C LYS A 228 -10.92 -17.60 9.96
N LEU A 229 -12.06 -17.46 9.27
CA LEU A 229 -13.04 -16.40 9.54
C LEU A 229 -13.79 -16.68 10.86
N PHE A 230 -14.26 -17.92 11.04
CA PHE A 230 -14.89 -18.33 12.29
C PHE A 230 -13.92 -18.16 13.47
N SER A 231 -12.69 -18.68 13.37
CA SER A 231 -11.69 -18.54 14.43
C SER A 231 -11.44 -17.07 14.79
N GLY A 232 -11.23 -16.21 13.80
CA GLY A 232 -10.98 -14.79 14.06
C GLY A 232 -12.20 -14.06 14.65
N TYR A 233 -13.42 -14.45 14.28
CA TYR A 233 -14.63 -13.89 14.86
C TYR A 233 -14.83 -14.40 16.31
N ILE A 234 -14.60 -15.68 16.55
CA ILE A 234 -14.64 -16.28 17.89
C ILE A 234 -13.61 -15.62 18.82
N GLU A 235 -12.36 -15.45 18.36
CA GLU A 235 -11.32 -14.75 19.11
C GLU A 235 -11.73 -13.33 19.51
N LEU A 236 -12.40 -12.61 18.61
CA LEU A 236 -12.94 -11.28 18.89
C LEU A 236 -13.98 -11.32 20.03
N GLU A 237 -15.01 -12.19 19.90
CA GLU A 237 -16.09 -12.24 20.88
C GLU A 237 -15.60 -12.82 22.22
N LEU A 238 -14.58 -13.70 22.21
CA LEU A 238 -13.89 -14.15 23.43
C LEU A 238 -13.18 -13.01 24.16
N ALA A 239 -12.48 -12.15 23.41
CA ALA A 239 -11.82 -10.97 23.98
C ALA A 239 -12.84 -10.00 24.62
N LEU A 240 -14.05 -9.95 24.07
CA LEU A 240 -15.17 -9.16 24.60
C LEU A 240 -15.94 -9.87 25.72
N LYS A 241 -15.60 -11.14 26.03
CA LYS A 241 -16.30 -12.01 27.02
C LYS A 241 -17.77 -12.24 26.67
N GLU A 242 -18.13 -12.21 25.39
CA GLU A 242 -19.49 -12.44 24.90
C GLU A 242 -19.73 -13.93 24.63
N PHE A 243 -19.72 -14.73 25.66
CA PHE A 243 -19.72 -16.20 25.58
C PHE A 243 -20.94 -16.78 24.85
N ASP A 244 -22.11 -16.18 24.97
CA ASP A 244 -23.30 -16.65 24.25
C ASP A 244 -23.17 -16.48 22.72
N ARG A 245 -22.45 -15.43 22.28
CA ARG A 245 -22.12 -15.24 20.86
C ARG A 245 -21.06 -16.22 20.40
N VAL A 246 -20.06 -16.49 21.23
CA VAL A 246 -19.02 -17.49 20.96
C VAL A 246 -19.64 -18.87 20.75
N ARG A 247 -20.57 -19.29 21.62
CA ARG A 247 -21.33 -20.55 21.49
C ARG A 247 -22.03 -20.65 20.13
N LYS A 248 -22.80 -19.62 19.76
CA LYS A 248 -23.49 -19.55 18.46
C LYS A 248 -22.53 -19.58 17.27
N LEU A 249 -21.33 -19.02 17.40
CA LEU A 249 -20.33 -19.05 16.34
C LEU A 249 -19.72 -20.44 16.20
N TYR A 250 -19.46 -21.16 17.31
CA TYR A 250 -19.03 -22.55 17.25
C TYR A 250 -20.11 -23.45 16.63
N GLU A 251 -21.36 -23.32 17.05
CA GLU A 251 -22.49 -24.05 16.48
C GLU A 251 -22.58 -23.83 14.96
N LYS A 252 -22.54 -22.57 14.48
CA LYS A 252 -22.53 -22.25 13.05
C LYS A 252 -21.31 -22.80 12.31
N ALA A 253 -20.13 -22.79 12.96
CA ALA A 253 -18.92 -23.33 12.35
C ALA A 253 -19.03 -24.85 12.17
N LEU A 254 -19.66 -25.55 13.11
CA LEU A 254 -19.88 -26.98 13.10
C LEU A 254 -21.05 -27.38 12.17
N GLU A 255 -22.09 -26.53 12.03
CA GLU A 255 -23.13 -26.70 10.99
C GLU A 255 -22.52 -26.63 9.58
N TRP A 256 -21.56 -25.72 9.37
CA TRP A 256 -20.87 -25.57 8.08
C TRP A 256 -19.87 -26.69 7.80
N ASP A 257 -19.09 -27.10 8.80
CA ASP A 257 -18.13 -28.20 8.68
C ASP A 257 -18.16 -29.10 9.94
N PRO A 258 -19.06 -30.10 9.96
CA PRO A 258 -19.16 -31.05 11.05
C PRO A 258 -17.92 -31.92 11.24
N SER A 259 -17.07 -32.05 10.20
CA SER A 259 -15.88 -32.90 10.23
C SER A 259 -14.68 -32.24 10.92
N ALA A 260 -14.78 -30.96 11.26
CA ALA A 260 -13.71 -30.19 11.86
C ALA A 260 -13.47 -30.55 13.34
N SER A 261 -12.82 -31.67 13.61
CA SER A 261 -12.51 -32.15 14.97
C SER A 261 -11.85 -31.10 15.86
N SER A 262 -10.97 -30.28 15.31
CA SER A 262 -10.33 -29.19 16.05
C SER A 262 -11.32 -28.13 16.54
N THR A 263 -12.44 -27.93 15.85
CA THR A 263 -13.49 -26.97 16.24
C THR A 263 -14.31 -27.54 17.39
N TRP A 264 -14.64 -28.83 17.32
CA TRP A 264 -15.31 -29.55 18.45
C TRP A 264 -14.49 -29.48 19.72
N VAL A 265 -13.20 -29.82 19.66
CA VAL A 265 -12.29 -29.78 20.82
C VAL A 265 -12.23 -28.37 21.43
N LYS A 266 -12.03 -27.32 20.59
CA LYS A 266 -11.98 -25.94 21.10
C LYS A 266 -13.31 -25.49 21.74
N TYR A 267 -14.44 -25.95 21.19
CA TYR A 267 -15.74 -25.64 21.77
C TYR A 267 -15.92 -26.32 23.14
N ALA A 268 -15.56 -27.62 23.25
CA ALA A 268 -15.60 -28.32 24.53
C ALA A 268 -14.62 -27.72 25.58
N GLU A 269 -13.40 -27.34 25.16
CA GLU A 269 -12.43 -26.64 26.01
C GLU A 269 -12.98 -25.29 26.52
N LEU A 270 -13.71 -24.54 25.68
CA LEU A 270 -14.38 -23.32 26.10
C LEU A 270 -15.36 -23.60 27.27
N GLU A 271 -16.24 -24.60 27.10
CA GLU A 271 -17.23 -24.92 28.12
C GLU A 271 -16.58 -25.46 29.43
N GLN A 272 -15.48 -26.22 29.30
CA GLN A 272 -14.66 -26.62 30.44
C GLN A 272 -14.08 -25.40 31.18
N ASN A 273 -13.56 -24.42 30.46
CA ASN A 273 -13.02 -23.19 31.03
C ASN A 273 -14.10 -22.32 31.68
N LEU A 274 -15.34 -22.45 31.24
CA LEU A 274 -16.52 -21.81 31.86
C LEU A 274 -17.13 -22.62 32.98
N TYR A 275 -16.53 -23.79 33.34
CA TYR A 275 -17.01 -24.72 34.34
C TYR A 275 -18.36 -25.36 34.00
N ASP A 276 -18.81 -25.32 32.74
CA ASP A 276 -20.01 -26.02 32.29
C ASP A 276 -19.66 -27.45 31.81
N LEU A 277 -19.38 -28.35 32.75
CA LEU A 277 -18.89 -29.68 32.45
C LEU A 277 -19.93 -30.56 31.75
N ASP A 278 -21.22 -30.35 32.03
CA ASP A 278 -22.28 -31.13 31.41
C ASP A 278 -22.41 -30.78 29.92
N ARG A 279 -22.32 -29.52 29.58
CA ARG A 279 -22.28 -29.07 28.18
C ARG A 279 -21.01 -29.55 27.47
N ALA A 280 -19.86 -29.49 28.14
CA ALA A 280 -18.61 -30.00 27.57
C ALA A 280 -18.69 -31.50 27.24
N ARG A 281 -19.31 -32.31 28.12
CA ARG A 281 -19.54 -33.76 27.87
C ARG A 281 -20.46 -33.97 26.66
N GLY A 282 -21.59 -33.25 26.59
CA GLY A 282 -22.51 -33.35 25.46
C GLY A 282 -21.93 -32.92 24.12
N ILE A 283 -20.84 -32.15 24.11
CA ILE A 283 -20.12 -31.79 22.88
C ILE A 283 -19.20 -32.93 22.43
N TYR A 284 -18.69 -33.74 23.35
CA TYR A 284 -17.82 -34.89 23.04
C TYR A 284 -18.61 -36.18 22.68
N GLU A 285 -19.87 -36.29 23.08
CA GLU A 285 -20.81 -37.39 22.72
C GLU A 285 -21.41 -37.19 21.32
#